data_df7a7329d43b47d2befd9d137ff0dedd
#
_entry.id   df7a7329d43b47d2befd9d137ff0dedd
#
_cell.length_a   1.000
_cell.length_b   1.000
_cell.length_c   1.000
_cell.angle_alpha   90.00
_cell.angle_beta   90.00
_cell.angle_gamma   90.00
#
_symmetry.space_group_name_H-M   'P 1'
#
loop_
_entity.id
_entity.type
_entity.pdbx_description
1 polymer ?
#
loop_
_entity_poly.entity_id
_entity_poly.type
_entity_poly.pdbx_seq_one_letter_code
_entity_poly.pdbx_strand_id
1 'polypeptide(L)'
;MPNYCIHGMVVRHGEAFTISDRLTVWKNGKAIYRPTVHYAYCPADVAIASLNELRGSDYQLPENQRILGDEIISSSDILGALLMGHAYNSWWTGSDLSIGESRRLVPHQNATTMQVAISVIAAAMWMIENPAKGVCVPDDLPHEYILKIARPYLGKWISKPSDWTPLKHYTNAFNGHNNPQIDRDDPWQFKNFLITDGD
;
A
#
# COMPACT_ATOMS: atom_id res chain seq x y z
N MET A 1 -4.85 -25.47 -4.06
CA MET A 1 -5.40 -24.11 -4.11
C MET A 1 -4.65 -23.37 -5.20
N PRO A 2 -5.29 -22.60 -6.05
CA PRO A 2 -4.56 -21.86 -7.08
C PRO A 2 -3.57 -20.92 -6.40
N ASN A 3 -2.35 -20.87 -6.92
CA ASN A 3 -1.32 -19.95 -6.49
C ASN A 3 -1.73 -18.54 -6.91
N TYR A 4 -2.39 -17.81 -6.03
CA TYR A 4 -2.69 -16.40 -6.29
C TYR A 4 -1.41 -15.59 -6.09
N CYS A 5 -0.73 -15.28 -7.18
CA CYS A 5 0.21 -14.19 -7.22
C CYS A 5 -0.60 -12.89 -7.32
N ILE A 6 -0.37 -11.96 -6.41
CA ILE A 6 -0.92 -10.60 -6.52
C ILE A 6 0.16 -9.76 -7.20
N HIS A 7 -0.15 -9.29 -8.40
CA HIS A 7 0.72 -8.37 -9.12
C HIS A 7 0.41 -6.95 -8.66
N GLY A 8 1.37 -6.30 -8.03
CA GLY A 8 1.28 -4.92 -7.60
C GLY A 8 2.18 -4.01 -8.42
N MET A 9 1.74 -2.79 -8.64
CA MET A 9 2.57 -1.75 -9.23
C MET A 9 3.30 -0.99 -8.11
N VAL A 10 4.62 -1.05 -8.11
CA VAL A 10 5.44 -0.21 -7.23
C VAL A 10 5.44 1.21 -7.80
N VAL A 11 5.04 2.17 -6.98
CA VAL A 11 4.98 3.57 -7.37
C VAL A 11 5.91 4.40 -6.49
N ARG A 12 6.44 5.48 -7.07
CA ARG A 12 7.22 6.47 -6.32
C ARG A 12 6.25 7.32 -5.50
N HIS A 13 6.24 7.10 -4.19
CA HIS A 13 5.41 7.83 -3.26
C HIS A 13 6.25 8.42 -2.12
N GLY A 14 5.89 9.60 -1.63
CA GLY A 14 6.66 10.34 -0.62
C GLY A 14 6.91 9.54 0.65
N GLU A 15 5.90 8.83 1.12
CA GLU A 15 5.95 8.04 2.35
C GLU A 15 6.97 6.90 2.30
N ALA A 16 7.27 6.35 1.12
CA ALA A 16 8.32 5.33 1.01
C ALA A 16 9.70 5.87 1.44
N PHE A 17 9.94 7.16 1.21
CA PHE A 17 11.19 7.82 1.60
C PHE A 17 11.17 8.26 3.06
N THR A 18 10.11 8.91 3.51
CA THR A 18 10.01 9.44 4.88
C THR A 18 9.98 8.33 5.92
N ILE A 19 9.25 7.25 5.68
CA ILE A 19 9.23 6.06 6.55
C ILE A 19 10.61 5.40 6.61
N SER A 20 11.30 5.23 5.46
CA SER A 20 12.64 4.68 5.43
C SER A 20 13.62 5.52 6.24
N ASP A 21 13.58 6.84 6.09
CA ASP A 21 14.45 7.76 6.85
C ASP A 21 14.14 7.71 8.34
N ARG A 22 12.88 7.74 8.73
CA ARG A 22 12.45 7.70 10.14
C ARG A 22 12.86 6.41 10.85
N LEU A 23 12.80 5.28 10.16
CA LEU A 23 13.16 3.97 10.71
C LEU A 23 14.66 3.65 10.59
N THR A 24 15.46 4.57 10.03
CA THR A 24 16.90 4.40 9.93
C THR A 24 17.54 4.53 11.31
N VAL A 25 18.34 3.53 11.68
CA VAL A 25 19.13 3.55 12.91
C VAL A 25 20.51 4.12 12.63
N TRP A 26 20.85 5.22 13.29
CA TRP A 26 22.11 5.92 13.13
C TRP A 26 23.05 5.63 14.30
N LYS A 27 24.33 5.41 14.00
CA LYS A 27 25.41 5.32 14.99
C LYS A 27 26.62 6.09 14.50
N ASN A 28 27.08 7.08 15.27
CA ASN A 28 28.22 7.93 14.94
C ASN A 28 28.14 8.58 13.55
N GLY A 29 26.94 9.07 13.17
CA GLY A 29 26.69 9.70 11.86
C GLY A 29 26.63 8.73 10.69
N LYS A 30 26.70 7.42 10.92
CA LYS A 30 26.57 6.38 9.90
C LYS A 30 25.27 5.60 10.11
N ALA A 31 24.51 5.41 9.03
CA ALA A 31 23.35 4.50 9.05
C ALA A 31 23.84 3.05 9.22
N ILE A 32 23.46 2.39 10.31
CA ILE A 32 23.79 0.98 10.59
C ILE A 32 22.63 0.04 10.24
N TYR A 33 21.43 0.56 10.08
CA TYR A 33 20.26 -0.14 9.58
C TYR A 33 19.36 0.84 8.85
N ARG A 34 18.83 0.44 7.73
CA ARG A 34 17.84 1.18 6.96
C ARG A 34 16.88 0.20 6.28
N PRO A 35 15.58 0.24 6.58
CA PRO A 35 14.62 -0.64 5.91
C PRO A 35 14.41 -0.21 4.45
N THR A 36 14.18 -1.18 3.59
CA THR A 36 13.61 -0.94 2.27
C THR A 36 12.11 -0.74 2.43
N VAL A 37 11.59 0.35 1.88
CA VAL A 37 10.16 0.69 1.91
C VAL A 37 9.68 0.91 0.49
N HIS A 38 8.62 0.21 0.12
CA HIS A 38 7.94 0.36 -1.16
C HIS A 38 6.48 0.72 -0.94
N TYR A 39 5.96 1.57 -1.80
CA TYR A 39 4.54 1.82 -1.93
C TYR A 39 4.03 1.08 -3.15
N ALA A 40 3.05 0.21 -2.97
CA ALA A 40 2.54 -0.63 -4.05
C ALA A 40 1.02 -0.57 -4.13
N TYR A 41 0.50 -0.50 -5.35
CA TYR A 41 -0.91 -0.64 -5.65
C TYR A 41 -1.20 -1.98 -6.32
N CYS A 42 -2.29 -2.62 -5.91
CA CYS A 42 -2.87 -3.76 -6.60
C CYS A 42 -4.23 -3.30 -7.18
N PRO A 43 -4.25 -2.74 -8.40
CA PRO A 43 -5.47 -2.21 -8.98
C PRO A 43 -6.44 -3.34 -9.36
N ALA A 44 -7.74 -3.02 -9.36
CA ALA A 44 -8.76 -3.94 -9.85
C ALA A 44 -8.66 -4.14 -11.38
N ASP A 45 -9.17 -5.27 -11.88
CA ASP A 45 -9.13 -5.60 -13.32
C ASP A 45 -9.75 -4.51 -14.19
N VAL A 46 -10.80 -3.86 -13.73
CA VAL A 46 -11.44 -2.74 -14.45
C VAL A 46 -10.53 -1.51 -14.54
N ALA A 47 -9.69 -1.27 -13.52
CA ALA A 47 -8.70 -0.20 -13.57
C ALA A 47 -7.56 -0.55 -14.56
N ILE A 48 -7.13 -1.80 -14.60
CA ILE A 48 -6.16 -2.28 -15.60
C ILE A 48 -6.73 -2.14 -17.02
N ALA A 49 -7.98 -2.49 -17.23
CA ALA A 49 -8.65 -2.32 -18.53
C ALA A 49 -8.67 -0.84 -18.95
N SER A 50 -8.98 0.08 -18.04
CA SER A 50 -8.95 1.52 -18.29
C SER A 50 -7.55 2.05 -18.61
N LEU A 51 -6.51 1.55 -17.94
CA LEU A 51 -5.12 1.89 -18.27
C LEU A 51 -4.72 1.38 -19.66
N ASN A 52 -5.17 0.20 -20.06
CA ASN A 52 -4.94 -0.33 -21.40
C ASN A 52 -5.63 0.50 -22.49
N GLU A 53 -6.86 0.96 -22.23
CA GLU A 53 -7.58 1.89 -23.12
C GLU A 53 -6.81 3.22 -23.26
N LEU A 54 -6.38 3.80 -22.16
CA LEU A 54 -5.58 5.03 -22.15
C LEU A 54 -4.27 4.84 -22.96
N ARG A 55 -3.60 3.71 -22.79
CA ARG A 55 -2.41 3.37 -23.58
C ARG A 55 -2.72 3.21 -25.06
N GLY A 56 -3.86 2.59 -25.40
CA GLY A 56 -4.31 2.42 -26.79
C GLY A 56 -4.67 3.73 -27.49
N SER A 57 -4.99 4.79 -26.72
CA SER A 57 -5.26 6.14 -27.22
C SER A 57 -4.02 7.06 -27.15
N ASP A 58 -2.80 6.51 -27.11
CA ASP A 58 -1.56 7.27 -26.98
C ASP A 58 -1.57 8.22 -25.78
N TYR A 59 -2.17 7.78 -24.66
CA TYR A 59 -2.33 8.55 -23.42
C TYR A 59 -3.15 9.84 -23.58
N GLN A 60 -3.98 9.92 -24.61
CA GLN A 60 -4.94 11.01 -24.77
C GLN A 60 -6.12 10.79 -23.83
N LEU A 61 -6.37 11.76 -22.96
CA LEU A 61 -7.52 11.72 -22.07
C LEU A 61 -8.81 11.99 -22.86
N PRO A 62 -9.95 11.39 -22.48
CA PRO A 62 -11.23 11.67 -23.10
C PRO A 62 -11.65 13.13 -22.88
N GLU A 63 -12.35 13.74 -23.83
CA GLU A 63 -12.84 15.11 -23.71
C GLU A 63 -13.76 15.30 -22.48
N ASN A 64 -14.59 14.30 -22.21
CA ASN A 64 -15.48 14.31 -21.05
C ASN A 64 -14.86 13.53 -19.90
N GLN A 65 -14.34 14.26 -18.91
CA GLN A 65 -13.82 13.72 -17.67
C GLN A 65 -14.87 13.85 -16.57
N ARG A 66 -14.99 12.80 -15.74
CA ARG A 66 -15.90 12.79 -14.60
C ARG A 66 -15.26 12.11 -13.40
N ILE A 67 -15.72 12.48 -12.22
CA ILE A 67 -15.42 11.79 -10.98
C ILE A 67 -16.45 10.69 -10.81
N LEU A 68 -15.99 9.47 -10.53
CA LEU A 68 -16.87 8.35 -10.22
C LEU A 68 -17.60 8.61 -8.89
N GLY A 69 -18.92 8.40 -8.92
CA GLY A 69 -19.81 8.47 -7.76
C GLY A 69 -20.44 7.11 -7.46
N ASP A 70 -21.73 7.02 -7.68
CA ASP A 70 -22.52 5.81 -7.39
C ASP A 70 -22.34 4.67 -8.41
N GLU A 71 -21.57 4.87 -9.46
CA GLU A 71 -21.25 3.85 -10.47
C GLU A 71 -20.42 2.70 -9.93
N ILE A 72 -19.69 2.91 -8.84
CA ILE A 72 -18.98 1.83 -8.12
C ILE A 72 -20.04 1.03 -7.36
N ILE A 73 -20.39 -0.14 -7.87
CA ILE A 73 -21.48 -0.96 -7.31
C ILE A 73 -21.02 -1.96 -6.25
N SER A 74 -19.77 -2.41 -6.32
CA SER A 74 -19.19 -3.33 -5.35
C SER A 74 -17.68 -3.19 -5.34
N SER A 75 -17.08 -3.15 -4.17
CA SER A 75 -15.64 -3.24 -3.93
C SER A 75 -15.33 -3.08 -2.46
N SER A 76 -14.10 -3.32 -2.10
CA SER A 76 -13.50 -2.80 -0.86
C SER A 76 -12.13 -2.22 -1.17
N ASP A 77 -11.67 -1.31 -0.33
CA ASP A 77 -10.31 -0.83 -0.36
C ASP A 77 -9.55 -1.40 0.82
N ILE A 78 -8.48 -2.14 0.51
CA ILE A 78 -7.60 -2.77 1.49
C ILE A 78 -6.33 -1.95 1.55
N LEU A 79 -6.18 -1.20 2.64
CA LEU A 79 -5.07 -0.28 2.85
C LEU A 79 -4.29 -0.68 4.11
N GLY A 80 -2.99 -0.88 3.99
CA GLY A 80 -2.19 -1.27 5.14
C GLY A 80 -0.70 -1.40 4.86
N ALA A 81 0.00 -1.95 5.84
CA ALA A 81 1.42 -2.21 5.78
C ALA A 81 1.71 -3.71 5.91
N LEU A 82 2.55 -4.23 5.04
CA LEU A 82 3.14 -5.55 5.13
C LEU A 82 4.60 -5.40 5.60
N LEU A 83 4.86 -5.79 6.84
CA LEU A 83 6.21 -5.84 7.38
C LEU A 83 6.81 -7.21 7.10
N MET A 84 8.05 -7.25 6.66
CA MET A 84 8.71 -8.48 6.21
C MET A 84 10.14 -8.57 6.73
N GLY A 85 10.67 -9.78 6.85
CA GLY A 85 12.07 -10.00 7.20
C GLY A 85 12.39 -9.80 8.68
N HIS A 86 11.44 -10.00 9.58
CA HIS A 86 11.62 -9.95 11.03
C HIS A 86 11.41 -11.34 11.68
N ALA A 87 11.58 -11.43 12.99
CA ALA A 87 11.50 -12.69 13.73
C ALA A 87 10.17 -13.47 13.58
N TYR A 88 9.10 -12.79 13.20
CA TYR A 88 7.79 -13.39 12.92
C TYR A 88 7.53 -13.62 11.43
N ASN A 89 8.58 -13.57 10.62
CA ASN A 89 8.55 -13.74 9.16
C ASN A 89 7.88 -12.57 8.43
N SER A 90 6.57 -12.50 8.37
CA SER A 90 5.84 -11.34 7.87
C SER A 90 4.60 -11.05 8.72
N TRP A 91 4.16 -9.80 8.68
CA TRP A 91 3.02 -9.32 9.44
C TRP A 91 2.24 -8.30 8.62
N TRP A 92 0.95 -8.57 8.43
CA TRP A 92 0.03 -7.62 7.80
C TRP A 92 -0.71 -6.84 8.88
N THR A 93 -0.78 -5.51 8.72
CA THR A 93 -1.65 -4.64 9.50
C THR A 93 -2.30 -3.60 8.60
N GLY A 94 -3.62 -3.46 8.71
CA GLY A 94 -4.35 -2.54 7.83
C GLY A 94 -5.86 -2.63 8.01
N SER A 95 -6.57 -1.98 7.12
CA SER A 95 -8.02 -1.87 7.07
C SER A 95 -8.60 -2.45 5.80
N ASP A 96 -9.84 -2.90 5.89
CA ASP A 96 -10.68 -3.37 4.79
C ASP A 96 -12.01 -2.62 4.88
N LEU A 97 -12.21 -1.64 4.01
CA LEU A 97 -13.39 -0.78 3.98
C LEU A 97 -14.20 -1.05 2.72
N SER A 98 -15.40 -1.56 2.87
CA SER A 98 -16.30 -1.80 1.75
C SER A 98 -16.99 -0.52 1.26
N ILE A 99 -17.37 -0.50 -0.03
CA ILE A 99 -18.15 0.59 -0.61
C ILE A 99 -19.50 0.77 0.10
N GLY A 100 -20.13 -0.33 0.52
CA GLY A 100 -21.40 -0.30 1.26
C GLY A 100 -21.25 0.38 2.62
N GLU A 101 -20.19 0.08 3.34
CA GLU A 101 -19.91 0.73 4.63
C GLU A 101 -19.55 2.20 4.47
N SER A 102 -18.75 2.55 3.47
CA SER A 102 -18.41 3.94 3.17
C SER A 102 -19.66 4.77 2.91
N ARG A 103 -20.60 4.28 2.09
CA ARG A 103 -21.84 4.99 1.76
C ARG A 103 -22.84 5.05 2.92
N ARG A 104 -22.82 4.05 3.80
CA ARG A 104 -23.61 4.09 5.05
C ARG A 104 -23.14 5.19 5.98
N LEU A 105 -21.83 5.43 6.04
CA LEU A 105 -21.21 6.47 6.88
C LEU A 105 -21.31 7.85 6.22
N VAL A 106 -20.99 7.93 4.93
CA VAL A 106 -21.04 9.17 4.15
C VAL A 106 -21.65 8.86 2.77
N PRO A 107 -22.89 9.29 2.50
CA PRO A 107 -23.56 9.06 1.23
C PRO A 107 -22.72 9.50 0.03
N HIS A 108 -22.76 8.74 -1.05
CA HIS A 108 -22.06 8.97 -2.32
C HIS A 108 -20.52 8.87 -2.26
N GLN A 109 -19.93 8.53 -1.10
CA GLN A 109 -18.49 8.34 -0.97
C GLN A 109 -18.05 6.96 -1.39
N ASN A 110 -16.78 6.86 -1.77
CA ASN A 110 -16.08 5.59 -1.97
C ASN A 110 -15.09 5.30 -0.82
N ALA A 111 -14.65 4.06 -0.74
CA ALA A 111 -13.78 3.60 0.35
C ALA A 111 -12.43 4.32 0.36
N THR A 112 -11.76 4.43 -0.78
CA THR A 112 -10.44 5.05 -0.89
C THR A 112 -10.46 6.52 -0.47
N THR A 113 -11.42 7.29 -1.01
CA THR A 113 -11.56 8.71 -0.64
C THR A 113 -11.82 8.87 0.85
N MET A 114 -12.65 8.01 1.44
CA MET A 114 -12.97 8.08 2.86
C MET A 114 -11.76 7.78 3.74
N GLN A 115 -10.96 6.77 3.42
CA GLN A 115 -9.74 6.42 4.15
C GLN A 115 -8.72 7.58 4.10
N VAL A 116 -8.55 8.21 2.94
CA VAL A 116 -7.66 9.37 2.79
C VAL A 116 -8.21 10.58 3.57
N ALA A 117 -9.47 10.91 3.37
CA ALA A 117 -10.09 12.08 4.00
C ALA A 117 -10.05 12.01 5.54
N ILE A 118 -10.34 10.86 6.13
CA ILE A 118 -10.30 10.73 7.59
C ILE A 118 -8.90 10.90 8.17
N SER A 119 -7.87 10.47 7.45
CA SER A 119 -6.48 10.66 7.85
C SER A 119 -6.11 12.14 7.85
N VAL A 120 -6.53 12.88 6.82
CA VAL A 120 -6.35 14.35 6.74
C VAL A 120 -7.10 15.08 7.86
N ILE A 121 -8.35 14.69 8.13
CA ILE A 121 -9.16 15.27 9.20
C ILE A 121 -8.50 15.03 10.56
N ALA A 122 -8.06 13.81 10.84
CA ALA A 122 -7.38 13.47 12.09
C ALA A 122 -6.08 14.27 12.27
N ALA A 123 -5.30 14.43 11.21
CA ALA A 123 -4.11 15.27 11.23
C ALA A 123 -4.44 16.75 11.47
N ALA A 124 -5.47 17.28 10.83
CA ALA A 124 -5.93 18.66 11.03
C ALA A 124 -6.39 18.91 12.47
N MET A 125 -7.13 17.98 13.06
CA MET A 125 -7.54 18.05 14.47
C MET A 125 -6.33 18.12 15.41
N TRP A 126 -5.34 17.22 15.16
CA TRP A 126 -4.13 17.24 15.96
C TRP A 126 -3.34 18.54 15.83
N MET A 127 -3.22 19.10 14.61
CA MET A 127 -2.53 20.37 14.37
C MET A 127 -3.21 21.54 15.08
N ILE A 128 -4.54 21.58 15.12
CA ILE A 128 -5.31 22.61 15.85
C ILE A 128 -5.00 22.54 17.35
N GLU A 129 -4.88 21.35 17.90
CA GLU A 129 -4.54 21.12 19.32
C GLU A 129 -3.05 21.38 19.62
N ASN A 130 -2.19 21.38 18.60
CA ASN A 130 -0.74 21.49 18.74
C ASN A 130 -0.13 22.59 17.84
N PRO A 131 -0.59 23.84 17.91
CA PRO A 131 -0.21 24.91 16.95
C PRO A 131 1.27 25.29 17.00
N ALA A 132 1.98 24.98 18.08
CA ALA A 132 3.39 25.30 18.25
C ALA A 132 4.36 24.25 17.65
N LYS A 133 3.83 23.17 17.06
CA LYS A 133 4.68 22.10 16.51
C LYS A 133 5.32 22.42 15.15
N GLY A 134 4.88 23.50 14.49
CA GLY A 134 5.40 23.90 13.19
C GLY A 134 4.97 22.95 12.08
N VAL A 135 5.82 22.81 11.06
CA VAL A 135 5.55 21.91 9.93
C VAL A 135 5.93 20.48 10.31
N CYS A 136 4.97 19.57 10.20
CA CYS A 136 5.15 18.15 10.45
C CYS A 136 4.77 17.34 9.20
N VAL A 137 5.51 16.27 8.93
CA VAL A 137 5.11 15.26 7.95
C VAL A 137 4.26 14.19 8.66
N PRO A 138 3.47 13.38 7.93
CA PRO A 138 2.61 12.35 8.53
C PRO A 138 3.33 11.43 9.52
N ASP A 139 4.59 11.09 9.26
CA ASP A 139 5.41 10.22 10.13
C ASP A 139 5.75 10.86 11.49
N ASP A 140 5.63 12.18 11.62
CA ASP A 140 5.86 12.91 12.88
C ASP A 140 4.63 12.94 13.77
N LEU A 141 3.47 12.60 13.22
CA LEU A 141 2.21 12.64 13.95
C LEU A 141 2.09 11.43 14.90
N PRO A 142 1.48 11.61 16.08
CA PRO A 142 1.29 10.51 17.01
C PRO A 142 0.25 9.52 16.47
N HIS A 143 0.72 8.37 15.99
CA HIS A 143 -0.12 7.38 15.33
C HIS A 143 -1.30 6.89 16.18
N GLU A 144 -1.15 6.81 17.49
CA GLU A 144 -2.25 6.42 18.39
C GLU A 144 -3.39 7.45 18.38
N TYR A 145 -3.07 8.74 18.39
CA TYR A 145 -4.05 9.82 18.30
C TYR A 145 -4.78 9.76 16.94
N ILE A 146 -4.02 9.67 15.85
CA ILE A 146 -4.56 9.61 14.49
C ILE A 146 -5.47 8.38 14.34
N LEU A 147 -5.01 7.20 14.73
CA LEU A 147 -5.79 5.97 14.62
C LEU A 147 -7.02 5.96 15.53
N LYS A 148 -6.98 6.60 16.69
CA LYS A 148 -8.15 6.73 17.56
C LYS A 148 -9.31 7.45 16.86
N ILE A 149 -9.00 8.48 16.06
CA ILE A 149 -9.99 9.25 15.30
C ILE A 149 -10.38 8.49 14.03
N ALA A 150 -9.41 7.93 13.31
CA ALA A 150 -9.64 7.35 12.00
C ALA A 150 -10.33 5.97 12.02
N ARG A 151 -10.03 5.12 12.98
CA ARG A 151 -10.52 3.72 13.03
C ARG A 151 -12.02 3.54 12.81
N PRO A 152 -12.93 4.37 13.36
CA PRO A 152 -14.37 4.24 13.11
C PRO A 152 -14.77 4.36 11.62
N TYR A 153 -13.89 4.91 10.79
CA TYR A 153 -14.13 5.18 9.36
C TYR A 153 -13.30 4.31 8.43
N LEU A 154 -12.50 3.39 8.98
CA LEU A 154 -11.58 2.53 8.22
C LEU A 154 -12.14 1.12 7.95
N GLY A 155 -13.36 0.82 8.40
CA GLY A 155 -13.94 -0.50 8.29
C GLY A 155 -13.26 -1.52 9.18
N LYS A 156 -13.09 -2.75 8.71
CA LYS A 156 -12.53 -3.84 9.48
C LYS A 156 -11.02 -3.68 9.61
N TRP A 157 -10.53 -3.53 10.84
CA TRP A 157 -9.10 -3.56 11.12
C TRP A 157 -8.57 -4.98 11.22
N ILE A 158 -7.49 -5.27 10.51
CA ILE A 158 -6.81 -6.55 10.47
C ILE A 158 -5.37 -6.35 10.91
N SER A 159 -4.90 -7.18 11.85
CA SER A 159 -3.49 -7.23 12.22
C SER A 159 -3.15 -8.69 12.54
N LYS A 160 -2.35 -9.33 11.70
CA LYS A 160 -2.07 -10.75 11.82
C LYS A 160 -0.72 -11.14 11.20
N PRO A 161 -0.08 -12.18 11.74
CA PRO A 161 1.09 -12.77 11.11
C PRO A 161 0.72 -13.45 9.79
N SER A 162 1.71 -13.54 8.90
CA SER A 162 1.64 -14.31 7.67
C SER A 162 2.91 -15.14 7.51
N ASP A 163 2.78 -16.32 6.96
CA ASP A 163 3.91 -17.19 6.59
C ASP A 163 4.30 -17.02 5.11
N TRP A 164 3.74 -16.01 4.45
CA TRP A 164 4.02 -15.71 3.06
C TRP A 164 5.46 -15.18 2.89
N THR A 165 6.11 -15.64 1.83
CA THR A 165 7.34 -15.08 1.29
C THR A 165 7.23 -14.99 -0.23
N PRO A 166 7.99 -14.14 -0.91
CA PRO A 166 7.96 -14.07 -2.37
C PRO A 166 8.37 -15.39 -3.05
N LEU A 167 9.10 -16.25 -2.33
CA LEU A 167 9.58 -17.53 -2.84
C LEU A 167 8.75 -18.74 -2.40
N LYS A 168 7.75 -18.58 -1.51
CA LYS A 168 7.00 -19.69 -0.92
C LYS A 168 6.34 -20.63 -1.95
N HIS A 169 5.85 -20.04 -3.04
CA HIS A 169 5.19 -20.76 -4.12
C HIS A 169 5.88 -20.57 -5.47
N TYR A 170 7.14 -20.14 -5.43
CA TYR A 170 7.90 -19.93 -6.64
C TYR A 170 8.20 -21.28 -7.30
N THR A 171 7.54 -21.54 -8.40
CA THR A 171 7.81 -22.68 -9.28
C THR A 171 8.33 -22.13 -10.61
N ASN A 172 9.56 -22.48 -10.97
CA ASN A 172 10.06 -22.19 -12.30
C ASN A 172 9.46 -23.22 -13.27
N ALA A 173 8.51 -22.81 -14.10
CA ALA A 173 7.90 -23.66 -15.11
C ALA A 173 8.89 -24.00 -16.25
N PHE A 174 9.94 -23.22 -16.40
CA PHE A 174 10.95 -23.39 -17.46
C PHE A 174 12.33 -23.54 -16.81
N ASN A 175 12.69 -24.77 -16.43
CA ASN A 175 14.03 -25.08 -15.93
C ASN A 175 15.07 -24.77 -17.01
N GLY A 176 15.78 -23.67 -16.90
CA GLY A 176 17.09 -23.61 -17.48
C GLY A 176 17.58 -22.37 -18.20
N HIS A 177 16.80 -21.35 -18.50
CA HIS A 177 17.33 -20.17 -19.20
C HIS A 177 16.88 -18.87 -18.56
N ASN A 178 17.86 -18.10 -18.08
CA ASN A 178 17.73 -16.72 -17.56
C ASN A 178 16.81 -16.52 -16.34
N ASN A 179 16.97 -17.37 -15.34
CA ASN A 179 16.40 -17.07 -14.04
C ASN A 179 17.12 -15.85 -13.42
N PRO A 180 16.42 -14.76 -13.08
CA PRO A 180 17.02 -13.73 -12.23
C PRO A 180 17.59 -14.45 -11.01
N GLN A 181 18.76 -14.03 -10.54
CA GLN A 181 19.44 -14.69 -9.41
C GLN A 181 18.57 -14.59 -8.17
N ILE A 182 17.70 -15.59 -7.99
CA ILE A 182 16.86 -15.74 -6.81
C ILE A 182 17.75 -15.98 -5.62
N ASP A 183 17.59 -15.18 -4.60
CA ASP A 183 18.26 -15.37 -3.34
C ASP A 183 17.38 -16.24 -2.42
N ARG A 184 17.71 -17.51 -2.32
CA ARG A 184 16.96 -18.44 -1.48
C ARG A 184 17.37 -18.38 -0.02
N ASP A 185 18.58 -17.87 0.26
CA ASP A 185 19.12 -17.72 1.60
C ASP A 185 18.56 -16.47 2.28
N ASP A 186 18.23 -15.45 1.48
CA ASP A 186 17.53 -14.26 1.94
C ASP A 186 16.26 -14.02 1.09
N PRO A 187 15.13 -14.64 1.44
CA PRO A 187 13.90 -14.58 0.65
C PRO A 187 13.31 -13.18 0.55
N TRP A 188 13.71 -12.26 1.44
CA TRP A 188 13.16 -10.91 1.52
C TRP A 188 13.90 -9.88 0.67
N GLN A 189 14.91 -10.28 -0.10
CA GLN A 189 15.56 -9.39 -1.05
C GLN A 189 14.58 -8.90 -2.12
N PHE A 190 14.61 -7.60 -2.41
CA PHE A 190 13.66 -6.99 -3.34
C PHE A 190 13.65 -7.65 -4.73
N LYS A 191 14.81 -8.14 -5.19
CA LYS A 191 14.92 -8.88 -6.45
C LYS A 191 14.00 -10.11 -6.53
N ASN A 192 13.65 -10.71 -5.38
CA ASN A 192 12.75 -11.86 -5.32
C ASN A 192 11.26 -11.49 -5.50
N PHE A 193 10.94 -10.20 -5.46
CA PHE A 193 9.59 -9.68 -5.70
C PHE A 193 9.37 -9.23 -7.14
N LEU A 194 10.44 -9.05 -7.89
CA LEU A 194 10.37 -8.55 -9.25
C LEU A 194 9.80 -9.63 -10.18
N ILE A 195 8.85 -9.21 -11.02
CA ILE A 195 8.41 -9.98 -12.17
C ILE A 195 9.25 -9.53 -13.35
N THR A 196 9.89 -10.47 -14.03
CA THR A 196 10.66 -10.20 -15.23
C THR A 196 9.79 -10.47 -16.46
N ASP A 197 9.96 -9.67 -17.51
CA ASP A 197 9.27 -9.89 -18.78
C ASP A 197 9.63 -11.29 -19.31
N GLY A 198 8.64 -12.18 -19.36
CA GLY A 198 8.80 -13.56 -19.77
C GLY A 198 8.46 -14.60 -18.70
N ASP A 199 8.01 -14.17 -17.53
CA ASP A 199 7.46 -15.03 -16.47
C ASP A 199 5.94 -15.24 -16.65
#